data_6ba99f96a519b72610f1fbb8e7321e36
#
_entry.id   6ba99f96a519b72610f1fbb8e7321e36
#
_cell.length_a   1.000
_cell.length_b   1.000
_cell.length_c   1.000
_cell.angle_alpha   90.00
_cell.angle_beta   90.00
_cell.angle_gamma   90.00
#
_symmetry.space_group_name_H-M   'P 1'
#
loop_
_entity.id
_entity.type
_entity.pdbx_description
1 polymer ?
#
loop_
_entity_poly.entity_id
_entity_poly.type
_entity_poly.pdbx_seq_one_letter_code
_entity_poly.pdbx_strand_id
1 'polypeptide(L)'
;GNAPLTPDTRRLVLLASAALALAALLLRRAWAHTLVVEAEPAAGAVFAEGPPPRVRLRFNGRIDRTRSRLVLHAPDGGQTPLPLDSGNDPTLLEARTDIVPWKPGAWSLRWQVLALDGQITRGDVPFTVRAAPR
;
A
#
# COMPACT_ATOMS: atom_id res chain seq x y z
N GLY A 1 -18.11 -50.67 -28.87
CA GLY A 1 -16.74 -50.29 -29.06
C GLY A 1 -16.28 -49.21 -28.11
N ASN A 2 -15.22 -49.46 -27.46
CA ASN A 2 -14.58 -48.47 -26.63
C ASN A 2 -13.76 -47.50 -27.51
N ALA A 3 -14.35 -46.34 -27.81
CA ALA A 3 -13.57 -45.33 -28.48
C ALA A 3 -12.63 -44.71 -27.44
N PRO A 4 -11.33 -44.67 -27.68
CA PRO A 4 -10.43 -43.93 -26.80
C PRO A 4 -10.77 -42.44 -26.86
N LEU A 5 -10.51 -41.74 -25.75
CA LEU A 5 -10.64 -40.28 -25.71
C LEU A 5 -9.84 -39.68 -26.86
N THR A 6 -10.47 -38.78 -27.60
CA THR A 6 -9.78 -38.10 -28.68
C THR A 6 -8.64 -37.23 -28.14
N PRO A 7 -7.55 -36.99 -28.91
CA PRO A 7 -6.48 -36.09 -28.47
C PRO A 7 -6.96 -34.71 -28.08
N ASP A 8 -8.04 -34.21 -28.68
CA ASP A 8 -8.62 -32.90 -28.40
C ASP A 8 -9.26 -32.83 -27.02
N THR A 9 -9.96 -33.91 -26.61
CA THR A 9 -10.55 -34.02 -25.28
C THR A 9 -9.49 -34.00 -24.19
N ARG A 10 -8.37 -34.71 -24.39
CA ARG A 10 -7.25 -34.69 -23.43
C ARG A 10 -6.61 -33.32 -23.31
N ARG A 11 -6.43 -32.58 -24.41
CA ARG A 11 -5.91 -31.22 -24.40
C ARG A 11 -6.82 -30.27 -23.65
N LEU A 12 -8.13 -30.35 -23.83
CA LEU A 12 -9.08 -29.52 -23.13
C LEU A 12 -9.03 -29.74 -21.61
N VAL A 13 -8.95 -30.97 -21.15
CA VAL A 13 -8.85 -31.31 -19.73
C VAL A 13 -7.55 -30.76 -19.13
N LEU A 14 -6.42 -30.90 -19.81
CA LEU A 14 -5.13 -30.41 -19.35
C LEU A 14 -5.10 -28.88 -19.27
N LEU A 15 -5.66 -28.18 -20.25
CA LEU A 15 -5.73 -26.71 -20.26
C LEU A 15 -6.62 -26.18 -19.14
N ALA A 16 -7.77 -26.81 -18.87
CA ALA A 16 -8.65 -26.42 -17.78
C ALA A 16 -7.96 -26.58 -16.41
N SER A 17 -7.22 -27.66 -16.20
CA SER A 17 -6.49 -27.92 -14.95
C SER A 17 -5.36 -26.89 -14.75
N ALA A 18 -4.64 -26.52 -15.80
CA ALA A 18 -3.59 -25.51 -15.74
C ALA A 18 -4.15 -24.11 -15.41
N ALA A 19 -5.30 -23.74 -15.96
CA ALA A 19 -5.96 -22.47 -15.69
C ALA A 19 -6.42 -22.37 -14.24
N LEU A 20 -6.96 -23.42 -13.67
CA LEU A 20 -7.38 -23.46 -12.26
C LEU A 20 -6.18 -23.35 -11.31
N ALA A 21 -5.07 -24.02 -11.60
CA ALA A 21 -3.85 -23.92 -10.81
C ALA A 21 -3.25 -22.51 -10.84
N LEU A 22 -3.26 -21.85 -12.00
CA LEU A 22 -2.78 -20.48 -12.15
C LEU A 22 -3.66 -19.49 -11.38
N ALA A 23 -4.99 -19.64 -11.43
CA ALA A 23 -5.92 -18.80 -10.68
C ALA A 23 -5.71 -18.94 -9.17
N ALA A 24 -5.51 -20.15 -8.66
CA ALA A 24 -5.23 -20.39 -7.25
C ALA A 24 -3.90 -19.74 -6.82
N LEU A 25 -2.87 -19.80 -7.68
CA LEU A 25 -1.58 -19.17 -7.41
C LEU A 25 -1.68 -17.64 -7.36
N LEU A 26 -2.45 -17.03 -8.26
CA LEU A 26 -2.69 -15.59 -8.28
C LEU A 26 -3.47 -15.12 -7.04
N LEU A 27 -4.47 -15.88 -6.60
CA LEU A 27 -5.20 -15.61 -5.36
C LEU A 27 -4.28 -15.66 -4.14
N ARG A 28 -3.39 -16.65 -4.04
CA ARG A 28 -2.40 -16.74 -2.97
C ARG A 28 -1.48 -15.52 -2.94
N ARG A 29 -1.02 -15.04 -4.10
CA ARG A 29 -0.19 -13.84 -4.19
C ARG A 29 -0.96 -12.61 -3.71
N ALA A 30 -2.22 -12.43 -4.09
CA ALA A 30 -3.04 -11.33 -3.64
C ALA A 30 -3.23 -11.33 -2.11
N TRP A 31 -3.40 -12.50 -1.51
CA TRP A 31 -3.54 -12.65 -0.05
C TRP A 31 -2.22 -12.47 0.70
N ALA A 32 -1.06 -12.71 0.05
CA ALA A 32 0.25 -12.55 0.66
C ALA A 32 0.73 -11.10 0.70
N HIS A 33 0.11 -10.18 -0.06
CA HIS A 33 0.50 -8.78 -0.09
C HIS A 33 0.09 -8.07 1.19
N THR A 34 1.03 -7.30 1.75
CA THR A 34 0.74 -6.39 2.85
C THR A 34 -0.12 -5.24 2.35
N LEU A 35 -1.26 -5.02 2.99
CA LEU A 35 -2.22 -3.99 2.64
C LEU A 35 -2.39 -3.00 3.78
N VAL A 36 -2.65 -1.74 3.43
CA VAL A 36 -3.06 -0.72 4.39
C VAL A 36 -4.52 -0.98 4.77
N VAL A 37 -4.78 -1.14 6.06
CA VAL A 37 -6.14 -1.37 6.59
C VAL A 37 -6.70 -0.13 7.27
N GLU A 38 -5.85 0.79 7.72
CA GLU A 38 -6.23 2.10 8.26
C GLU A 38 -5.23 3.14 7.81
N ALA A 39 -5.70 4.32 7.44
CA ALA A 39 -4.87 5.44 7.02
C ALA A 39 -5.35 6.75 7.64
N GLU A 40 -4.42 7.53 8.17
CA GLU A 40 -4.60 8.92 8.57
C GLU A 40 -3.45 9.75 7.97
N PRO A 41 -3.75 10.67 7.06
CA PRO A 41 -5.09 11.00 6.54
C PRO A 41 -5.72 9.86 5.76
N ALA A 42 -7.05 9.80 5.77
CA ALA A 42 -7.78 8.86 4.93
C ALA A 42 -7.66 9.28 3.46
N ALA A 43 -7.73 8.31 2.55
CA ALA A 43 -7.69 8.59 1.12
C ALA A 43 -8.83 9.54 0.72
N GLY A 44 -8.49 10.64 0.04
CA GLY A 44 -9.47 11.65 -0.36
C GLY A 44 -9.84 12.65 0.73
N ALA A 45 -9.23 12.60 1.91
CA ALA A 45 -9.51 13.55 2.99
C ALA A 45 -9.18 14.99 2.57
N VAL A 46 -9.95 15.94 3.09
CA VAL A 46 -9.77 17.38 2.85
C VAL A 46 -9.55 18.08 4.18
N PHE A 47 -8.43 18.78 4.29
CA PHE A 47 -8.06 19.54 5.47
C PHE A 47 -8.32 21.02 5.20
N ALA A 48 -9.49 21.50 5.65
CA ALA A 48 -9.93 22.87 5.40
C ALA A 48 -9.31 23.89 6.38
N GLU A 49 -8.92 23.47 7.58
CA GLU A 49 -8.45 24.34 8.64
C GLU A 49 -6.95 24.22 8.93
N GLY A 50 -6.26 23.35 8.23
CA GLY A 50 -4.83 23.14 8.37
C GLY A 50 -4.40 21.73 8.05
N PRO A 51 -3.10 21.50 7.87
CA PRO A 51 -2.59 20.18 7.51
C PRO A 51 -2.70 19.19 8.67
N PRO A 52 -2.66 17.87 8.35
CA PRO A 52 -2.67 16.86 9.40
C PRO A 52 -1.38 16.95 10.25
N PRO A 53 -1.47 16.92 11.60
CA PRO A 53 -0.29 17.02 12.47
C PRO A 53 0.56 15.75 12.48
N ARG A 54 0.00 14.65 12.05
CA ARG A 54 0.66 13.36 11.97
C ARG A 54 0.10 12.54 10.83
N VAL A 55 0.90 11.59 10.35
CA VAL A 55 0.46 10.55 9.42
C VAL A 55 0.58 9.20 10.13
N ARG A 56 -0.33 8.30 9.78
CA ARG A 56 -0.43 7.00 10.41
C ARG A 56 -0.99 5.99 9.43
N LEU A 57 -0.26 4.90 9.23
CA LEU A 57 -0.70 3.79 8.38
C LEU A 57 -0.63 2.50 9.18
N ARG A 58 -1.76 1.79 9.25
CA ARG A 58 -1.81 0.45 9.82
C ARG A 58 -1.91 -0.57 8.68
N PHE A 59 -1.10 -1.60 8.78
CA PHE A 59 -1.03 -2.68 7.80
C PHE A 59 -1.69 -3.94 8.35
N ASN A 60 -2.08 -4.85 7.46
CA ASN A 60 -2.70 -6.12 7.82
C ASN A 60 -1.72 -7.17 8.36
N GLY A 61 -0.45 -6.84 8.43
CA GLY A 61 0.59 -7.72 8.93
C GLY A 61 1.80 -6.96 9.44
N ARG A 62 2.76 -7.69 9.98
CA ARG A 62 4.00 -7.12 10.51
C ARG A 62 4.90 -6.61 9.40
N ILE A 63 5.52 -5.48 9.64
CA ILE A 63 6.47 -4.84 8.71
C ILE A 63 7.81 -4.58 9.40
N ASP A 64 8.86 -4.50 8.60
CA ASP A 64 10.18 -4.06 9.05
C ASP A 64 10.25 -2.53 8.94
N ARG A 65 10.13 -1.84 10.07
CA ARG A 65 10.10 -0.37 10.10
C ARG A 65 11.41 0.23 9.61
N THR A 66 12.54 -0.37 9.92
CA THR A 66 13.86 0.18 9.54
C THR A 66 14.09 0.15 8.03
N ARG A 67 13.38 -0.71 7.31
CA ARG A 67 13.45 -0.84 5.85
C ARG A 67 12.19 -0.35 5.15
N SER A 68 11.33 0.34 5.89
CA SER A 68 10.10 0.93 5.38
C SER A 68 10.22 2.45 5.37
N ARG A 69 9.41 3.14 4.56
CA ARG A 69 9.48 4.59 4.47
C ARG A 69 8.15 5.22 4.12
N LEU A 70 8.01 6.47 4.57
CA LEU A 70 6.92 7.37 4.23
C LEU A 70 7.51 8.62 3.60
N VAL A 71 6.95 9.06 2.47
CA VAL A 71 7.36 10.28 1.78
C VAL A 71 6.11 11.07 1.40
N LEU A 72 6.08 12.35 1.79
CA LEU A 72 5.01 13.25 1.35
C LEU A 72 5.40 13.88 0.03
N HIS A 73 4.48 13.82 -0.93
CA HIS A 73 4.59 14.45 -2.24
C HIS A 73 3.69 15.67 -2.28
N ALA A 74 4.29 16.82 -2.49
CA ALA A 74 3.61 18.11 -2.51
C ALA A 74 2.97 18.39 -3.86
N PRO A 75 2.01 19.35 -3.93
CA PRO A 75 1.37 19.75 -5.19
C PRO A 75 2.35 20.25 -6.26
N ASP A 76 3.48 20.83 -5.86
CA ASP A 76 4.51 21.33 -6.76
C ASP A 76 5.57 20.29 -7.17
N GLY A 77 5.41 19.04 -6.72
CA GLY A 77 6.36 17.96 -6.98
C GLY A 77 7.45 17.81 -5.93
N GLY A 78 7.48 18.67 -4.92
CA GLY A 78 8.41 18.53 -3.80
C GLY A 78 8.19 17.25 -3.01
N GLN A 79 9.25 16.66 -2.49
CA GLN A 79 9.19 15.42 -1.73
C GLN A 79 9.80 15.63 -0.35
N THR A 80 9.11 15.19 0.68
CA THR A 80 9.59 15.25 2.06
C THR A 80 9.57 13.85 2.67
N PRO A 81 10.72 13.18 2.81
CA PRO A 81 10.79 11.96 3.58
C PRO A 81 10.47 12.23 5.06
N LEU A 82 9.66 11.38 5.65
CA LEU A 82 9.25 11.54 7.04
C LEU A 82 10.06 10.59 7.94
N PRO A 83 10.71 11.10 9.00
CA PRO A 83 11.29 10.24 10.02
C PRO A 83 10.20 9.43 10.70
N LEU A 84 10.36 8.11 10.75
CA LEU A 84 9.36 7.23 11.37
C LEU A 84 9.52 7.25 12.88
N ASP A 85 8.38 7.36 13.57
CA ASP A 85 8.35 7.25 15.02
C ASP A 85 8.69 5.81 15.44
N SER A 86 9.45 5.68 16.51
CA SER A 86 9.64 4.39 17.17
C SER A 86 8.38 4.01 17.94
N GLY A 87 8.02 2.75 17.94
CA GLY A 87 6.85 2.26 18.65
C GLY A 87 6.86 0.76 18.79
N ASN A 88 5.91 0.24 19.55
CA ASN A 88 5.84 -1.18 19.87
C ASN A 88 4.91 -1.98 18.95
N ASP A 89 4.14 -1.30 18.10
CA ASP A 89 3.23 -1.97 17.18
C ASP A 89 3.94 -2.26 15.85
N PRO A 90 4.23 -3.54 15.53
CA PRO A 90 4.95 -3.89 14.32
C PRO A 90 4.10 -3.80 13.04
N THR A 91 2.81 -3.44 13.16
CA THR A 91 1.91 -3.27 12.02
C THR A 91 1.70 -1.81 11.64
N LEU A 92 2.35 -0.88 12.34
CA LEU A 92 2.05 0.54 12.29
C LEU A 92 3.26 1.35 11.85
N LEU A 93 3.05 2.27 10.89
CA LEU A 93 3.97 3.36 10.58
C LEU A 93 3.34 4.68 11.00
N GLU A 94 4.04 5.46 11.81
CA GLU A 94 3.64 6.79 12.22
C GLU A 94 4.78 7.78 12.01
N ALA A 95 4.43 9.01 11.67
CA ALA A 95 5.38 10.10 11.59
C ALA A 95 4.71 11.44 11.88
N ARG A 96 5.48 12.35 12.46
CA ARG A 96 5.08 13.75 12.62
C ARG A 96 5.29 14.49 11.31
N THR A 97 4.50 15.54 11.11
CA THR A 97 4.52 16.34 9.89
C THR A 97 4.97 17.77 10.10
N ASP A 98 5.55 18.07 11.27
CA ASP A 98 6.01 19.41 11.62
C ASP A 98 7.18 19.91 10.74
N ILE A 99 7.94 19.00 10.14
CA ILE A 99 9.03 19.34 9.23
C ILE A 99 8.57 19.61 7.79
N VAL A 100 7.30 19.38 7.48
CA VAL A 100 6.78 19.46 6.12
C VAL A 100 6.49 20.91 5.75
N PRO A 101 7.00 21.39 4.59
CA PRO A 101 6.68 22.74 4.12
C PRO A 101 5.28 22.77 3.48
N TRP A 102 4.26 22.73 4.30
CA TRP A 102 2.89 22.65 3.86
C TRP A 102 2.47 23.83 3.00
N LYS A 103 1.72 23.55 1.95
CA LYS A 103 1.06 24.51 1.08
C LYS A 103 -0.29 23.97 0.63
N PRO A 104 -1.25 24.83 0.25
CA PRO A 104 -2.53 24.36 -0.25
C PRO A 104 -2.38 23.57 -1.55
N GLY A 105 -3.21 22.57 -1.71
CA GLY A 105 -3.28 21.77 -2.93
C GLY A 105 -3.38 20.28 -2.67
N ALA A 106 -3.16 19.51 -3.73
CA ALA A 106 -3.24 18.06 -3.70
C ALA A 106 -1.91 17.45 -3.24
N TRP A 107 -1.99 16.67 -2.18
CA TRP A 107 -0.86 15.95 -1.59
C TRP A 107 -1.02 14.46 -1.75
N SER A 108 0.06 13.73 -1.64
CA SER A 108 0.05 12.26 -1.61
C SER A 108 1.05 11.76 -0.58
N LEU A 109 0.59 10.88 0.30
CA LEU A 109 1.48 10.15 1.19
C LEU A 109 1.88 8.85 0.50
N ARG A 110 3.11 8.80 0.04
CA ARG A 110 3.67 7.60 -0.60
C ARG A 110 4.34 6.73 0.44
N TRP A 111 3.98 5.46 0.46
CA TRP A 111 4.56 4.52 1.39
C TRP A 111 5.20 3.35 0.67
N GLN A 112 6.25 2.82 1.28
CA GLN A 112 6.90 1.58 0.88
C GLN A 112 7.22 0.80 2.13
N VAL A 113 6.77 -0.44 2.20
CA VAL A 113 7.00 -1.30 3.36
C VAL A 113 7.64 -2.61 2.92
N LEU A 114 8.53 -3.10 3.79
CA LEU A 114 9.07 -4.45 3.69
C LEU A 114 8.33 -5.31 4.71
N ALA A 115 7.59 -6.30 4.25
CA ALA A 115 6.95 -7.28 5.11
C ALA A 115 7.98 -8.26 5.67
N LEU A 116 7.67 -8.92 6.77
CA LEU A 116 8.60 -9.87 7.39
C LEU A 116 8.89 -11.09 6.51
N ASP A 117 8.05 -11.38 5.54
CA ASP A 117 8.26 -12.43 4.54
C ASP A 117 9.23 -12.01 3.42
N GLY A 118 9.73 -10.77 3.46
CA GLY A 118 10.67 -10.24 2.46
C GLY A 118 10.03 -9.55 1.27
N GLN A 119 8.70 -9.46 1.21
CA GLN A 119 8.03 -8.79 0.10
C GLN A 119 7.96 -7.28 0.32
N ILE A 120 8.18 -6.51 -0.75
CA ILE A 120 8.06 -5.06 -0.74
C ILE A 120 6.71 -4.69 -1.36
N THR A 121 5.96 -3.84 -0.66
CA THR A 121 4.68 -3.31 -1.13
C THR A 121 4.72 -1.79 -1.09
N ARG A 122 4.11 -1.15 -2.09
CA ARG A 122 4.08 0.31 -2.25
C ARG A 122 2.65 0.77 -2.48
N GLY A 123 2.37 2.00 -2.10
CA GLY A 123 1.09 2.62 -2.38
C GLY A 123 1.11 4.11 -2.09
N ASP A 124 -0.02 4.75 -2.37
CA ASP A 124 -0.23 6.19 -2.19
C ASP A 124 -1.55 6.42 -1.47
N VAL A 125 -1.57 7.44 -0.59
CA VAL A 125 -2.78 7.95 0.03
C VAL A 125 -2.93 9.40 -0.39
N PRO A 126 -3.85 9.73 -1.31
CA PRO A 126 -4.09 11.11 -1.74
C PRO A 126 -4.95 11.85 -0.72
N PHE A 127 -4.65 13.13 -0.51
CA PHE A 127 -5.45 14.04 0.30
C PHE A 127 -5.24 15.47 -0.15
N THR A 128 -6.07 16.39 0.34
CA THR A 128 -6.01 17.79 -0.04
C THR A 128 -5.87 18.68 1.20
N VAL A 129 -5.01 19.67 1.09
CA VAL A 129 -4.86 20.72 2.10
C VAL A 129 -5.36 22.02 1.49
N ARG A 130 -6.37 22.65 2.11
CA ARG A 130 -6.95 23.92 1.62
C ARG A 130 -6.35 25.13 2.28
N ALA A 131 -5.86 24.99 3.51
CA ALA A 131 -5.24 26.08 4.23
C ALA A 131 -3.86 25.68 4.70
N ALA A 132 -2.87 26.54 4.45
CA ALA A 132 -1.53 26.39 5.00
C ALA A 132 -1.51 26.77 6.48
N PRO A 133 -0.56 26.26 7.29
CA PRO A 133 -0.41 26.68 8.67
C PRO A 133 -0.05 28.17 8.74
N ARG A 134 -0.61 28.86 9.73
CA ARG A 134 -0.30 30.28 9.99
C ARG A 134 1.03 30.42 10.72
#